data_806d070cbf6f6e2e14cb55e3f0f56099
#
_entry.id   806d070cbf6f6e2e14cb55e3f0f56099
#
_cell.length_a   1.000
_cell.length_b   1.000
_cell.length_c   1.000
_cell.angle_alpha   90.00
_cell.angle_beta   90.00
_cell.angle_gamma   90.00
#
_symmetry.space_group_name_H-M   'P 1'
#
loop_
_entity.id
_entity.type
_entity.pdbx_description
1 polymer ?
#
loop_
_entity_poly.entity_id
_entity_poly.type
_entity_poly.pdbx_seq_one_letter_code
_entity_poly.pdbx_strand_id
1 'polypeptide(L)'
;MEEQKQTNQSQPASMRQINSYTVYGDETDRLKRFPKATPPPPPVKCEFCGKTLYAYGFTLGESIHWMVGHEACNCQKAIEKAEREEAERQAEERRKQEEERNRQIQAQVNRIVGASGIGARFRLRTFETFELTEENKKAAFLCQKYADTFKEKLPTNGKNPGRNGLFITGPKGTGKTHLVAAIANKLMNQRIPVICMTMIDLLERIKSTYTDARQRFGSYYDAADVLDAYTAVSLLIIDDLGKEQATEWAIAKIYAIINARYEALMPTIITTNYSEADLIKRLTPKETGDPTTADAAIDRLREMCGVIVTTGESWRTK
;
A
#
# COMPACT_ATOMS: atom_id res chain seq x y z
N MET A 1 18.29 -29.18 3.16
CA MET A 1 17.00 -29.71 2.66
C MET A 1 16.32 -28.54 1.96
N GLU A 2 16.50 -28.46 0.64
CA GLU A 2 15.93 -27.40 -0.21
C GLU A 2 14.51 -27.82 -0.59
N GLU A 3 13.52 -27.10 -0.10
CA GLU A 3 12.15 -27.19 -0.59
C GLU A 3 12.01 -26.38 -1.88
N GLN A 4 11.90 -27.11 -2.99
CA GLN A 4 11.57 -26.57 -4.30
C GLN A 4 10.15 -25.98 -4.27
N LYS A 5 10.03 -24.65 -4.26
CA LYS A 5 8.79 -23.95 -4.63
C LYS A 5 8.60 -24.09 -6.14
N GLN A 6 7.76 -25.03 -6.54
CA GLN A 6 7.23 -25.10 -7.90
C GLN A 6 6.34 -23.87 -8.15
N THR A 7 6.85 -22.93 -8.92
CA THR A 7 6.07 -21.87 -9.58
C THR A 7 5.17 -22.52 -10.62
N ASN A 8 3.87 -22.55 -10.32
CA ASN A 8 2.83 -22.89 -11.30
C ASN A 8 2.78 -21.78 -12.37
N GLN A 9 3.58 -21.92 -13.40
CA GLN A 9 3.40 -21.18 -14.65
C GLN A 9 2.18 -21.77 -15.35
N SER A 10 1.07 -21.02 -15.39
CA SER A 10 -0.10 -21.33 -16.19
C SER A 10 0.32 -21.29 -17.66
N GLN A 11 0.49 -22.48 -18.26
CA GLN A 11 0.67 -22.62 -19.69
C GLN A 11 -0.62 -22.20 -20.41
N PRO A 12 -0.55 -21.53 -21.57
CA PRO A 12 -1.72 -21.17 -22.35
C PRO A 12 -2.46 -22.44 -22.75
N ALA A 13 -3.77 -22.48 -22.52
CA ALA A 13 -4.67 -23.60 -22.74
C ALA A 13 -4.91 -23.83 -24.25
N SER A 14 -3.91 -24.27 -25.02
CA SER A 14 -4.01 -24.43 -26.47
C SER A 14 -3.62 -25.80 -27.03
N MET A 15 -3.41 -26.81 -26.18
CA MET A 15 -3.27 -28.19 -26.65
C MET A 15 -4.23 -29.08 -25.89
N ARG A 16 -4.99 -29.96 -26.61
CA ARG A 16 -5.73 -31.05 -25.99
C ARG A 16 -4.74 -31.81 -25.09
N GLN A 17 -4.90 -31.68 -23.78
CA GLN A 17 -4.06 -32.40 -22.83
C GLN A 17 -4.37 -33.89 -22.99
N ILE A 18 -3.42 -34.67 -23.50
CA ILE A 18 -3.54 -36.12 -23.58
C ILE A 18 -3.31 -36.65 -22.16
N ASN A 19 -4.34 -36.55 -21.35
CA ASN A 19 -4.40 -37.16 -20.04
C ASN A 19 -5.37 -38.35 -20.17
N SER A 20 -5.02 -39.51 -19.60
CA SER A 20 -5.82 -40.73 -19.65
C SER A 20 -7.25 -40.54 -19.11
N TYR A 21 -7.48 -39.50 -18.33
CA TYR A 21 -8.78 -39.17 -17.72
C TYR A 21 -9.61 -38.13 -18.47
N THR A 22 -9.03 -37.37 -19.43
CA THR A 22 -9.77 -36.34 -20.18
C THR A 22 -10.38 -36.92 -21.44
N VAL A 23 -11.66 -36.68 -21.68
CA VAL A 23 -12.44 -37.16 -22.86
C VAL A 23 -13.05 -35.94 -23.56
N TYR A 24 -13.05 -35.94 -24.91
CA TYR A 24 -13.65 -34.90 -25.72
C TYR A 24 -14.92 -35.42 -26.40
N GLY A 25 -15.86 -34.52 -26.69
CA GLY A 25 -17.19 -34.88 -27.24
C GLY A 25 -17.17 -35.50 -28.65
N ASP A 26 -16.06 -35.38 -29.39
CA ASP A 26 -15.83 -36.00 -30.70
C ASP A 26 -15.18 -37.41 -30.64
N GLU A 27 -14.77 -37.87 -29.46
CA GLU A 27 -14.10 -39.17 -29.25
C GLU A 27 -15.13 -40.32 -29.13
N THR A 28 -15.92 -40.57 -30.16
CA THR A 28 -17.06 -41.51 -30.14
C THR A 28 -16.68 -42.92 -29.66
N ASP A 29 -15.52 -43.46 -30.05
CA ASP A 29 -15.08 -44.80 -29.62
C ASP A 29 -14.66 -44.87 -28.19
N ARG A 30 -14.13 -43.77 -27.64
CA ARG A 30 -13.81 -43.66 -26.24
C ARG A 30 -15.04 -43.48 -25.37
N LEU A 31 -16.02 -42.72 -25.83
CA LEU A 31 -17.31 -42.54 -25.16
C LEU A 31 -18.10 -43.85 -25.01
N LYS A 32 -18.04 -44.76 -25.99
CA LYS A 32 -18.68 -46.09 -25.91
C LYS A 32 -18.23 -46.94 -24.72
N ARG A 33 -17.06 -46.65 -24.15
CA ARG A 33 -16.55 -47.35 -22.97
C ARG A 33 -17.24 -46.95 -21.67
N PHE A 34 -18.07 -45.90 -21.72
CA PHE A 34 -18.77 -45.35 -20.56
C PHE A 34 -20.28 -45.36 -20.78
N PRO A 35 -20.94 -46.51 -20.74
CA PRO A 35 -22.36 -46.66 -21.11
C PRO A 35 -23.31 -45.89 -20.17
N LYS A 36 -22.86 -45.52 -18.97
CA LYS A 36 -23.64 -44.72 -18.01
C LYS A 36 -23.35 -43.19 -18.11
N ALA A 37 -22.49 -42.79 -19.03
CA ALA A 37 -22.18 -41.36 -19.18
C ALA A 37 -23.32 -40.62 -19.87
N THR A 38 -23.59 -39.41 -19.43
CA THR A 38 -24.51 -38.50 -20.16
C THR A 38 -23.88 -38.13 -21.51
N PRO A 39 -24.70 -37.90 -22.55
CA PRO A 39 -24.17 -37.46 -23.83
C PRO A 39 -23.37 -36.14 -23.71
N PRO A 40 -22.35 -35.95 -24.55
CA PRO A 40 -21.57 -34.71 -24.54
C PRO A 40 -22.47 -33.51 -24.89
N PRO A 41 -22.21 -32.34 -24.27
CA PRO A 41 -22.84 -31.10 -24.72
C PRO A 41 -22.60 -30.86 -26.22
N PRO A 42 -23.52 -30.20 -26.94
CA PRO A 42 -23.39 -29.97 -28.36
C PRO A 42 -22.16 -29.11 -28.66
N PRO A 43 -21.43 -29.38 -29.76
CA PRO A 43 -20.27 -28.60 -30.13
C PRO A 43 -20.66 -27.16 -30.51
N VAL A 44 -19.73 -26.22 -30.28
CA VAL A 44 -19.89 -24.81 -30.65
C VAL A 44 -18.87 -24.41 -31.71
N LYS A 45 -19.10 -23.30 -32.39
CA LYS A 45 -18.14 -22.75 -33.35
C LYS A 45 -17.35 -21.60 -32.74
N CYS A 46 -16.05 -21.56 -32.99
CA CYS A 46 -15.24 -20.41 -32.65
C CYS A 46 -15.77 -19.16 -33.38
N GLU A 47 -16.01 -18.09 -32.63
CA GLU A 47 -16.54 -16.81 -33.16
C GLU A 47 -15.59 -16.12 -34.15
N PHE A 48 -14.30 -16.44 -34.12
CA PHE A 48 -13.27 -15.79 -34.95
C PHE A 48 -12.94 -16.58 -36.21
N CYS A 49 -12.80 -17.91 -36.11
CA CYS A 49 -12.31 -18.72 -37.23
C CYS A 49 -13.29 -19.80 -37.69
N GLY A 50 -14.45 -19.94 -37.02
CA GLY A 50 -15.48 -20.92 -37.36
C GLY A 50 -15.15 -22.38 -37.05
N LYS A 51 -13.96 -22.69 -36.47
CA LYS A 51 -13.58 -24.06 -36.09
C LYS A 51 -14.57 -24.60 -35.08
N THR A 52 -14.97 -25.86 -35.26
CA THR A 52 -15.82 -26.58 -34.31
C THR A 52 -15.03 -26.92 -33.06
N LEU A 53 -15.61 -26.58 -31.91
CA LEU A 53 -15.03 -26.79 -30.56
C LEU A 53 -15.92 -27.77 -29.82
N TYR A 54 -15.33 -28.81 -29.26
CA TYR A 54 -16.05 -29.87 -28.58
C TYR A 54 -15.99 -29.69 -27.06
N ALA A 55 -17.06 -30.12 -26.39
CA ALA A 55 -17.07 -30.21 -24.93
C ALA A 55 -16.00 -31.22 -24.47
N TYR A 56 -15.45 -31.01 -23.30
CA TYR A 56 -14.52 -31.93 -22.67
C TYR A 56 -14.99 -32.29 -21.25
N GLY A 57 -14.60 -33.46 -20.78
CA GLY A 57 -14.98 -33.97 -19.47
C GLY A 57 -13.89 -34.88 -18.88
N PHE A 58 -14.09 -35.28 -17.66
CA PHE A 58 -13.21 -36.20 -16.96
C PHE A 58 -13.93 -37.50 -16.64
N THR A 59 -13.25 -38.65 -16.85
CA THR A 59 -13.75 -39.94 -16.50
C THR A 59 -13.66 -40.16 -14.99
N LEU A 60 -14.77 -40.57 -14.37
CA LEU A 60 -14.85 -40.93 -12.97
C LEU A 60 -15.58 -42.27 -12.82
N GLY A 61 -14.83 -43.36 -12.66
CA GLY A 61 -15.40 -44.72 -12.70
C GLY A 61 -16.03 -45.03 -14.04
N GLU A 62 -17.34 -45.37 -14.06
CA GLU A 62 -18.13 -45.68 -15.27
C GLU A 62 -18.85 -44.46 -15.85
N SER A 63 -18.60 -43.27 -15.33
CA SER A 63 -19.28 -42.04 -15.77
C SER A 63 -18.28 -41.01 -16.31
N ILE A 64 -18.82 -40.00 -17.07
CA ILE A 64 -18.07 -38.84 -17.53
C ILE A 64 -18.72 -37.61 -16.93
N HIS A 65 -17.90 -36.77 -16.24
CA HIS A 65 -18.34 -35.47 -15.78
C HIS A 65 -17.90 -34.40 -16.79
N TRP A 66 -18.87 -33.91 -17.53
CA TRP A 66 -18.64 -32.85 -18.51
C TRP A 66 -18.38 -31.52 -17.83
N MET A 67 -17.31 -30.83 -18.24
CA MET A 67 -17.03 -29.49 -17.79
C MET A 67 -17.97 -28.48 -18.41
N VAL A 68 -18.21 -27.39 -17.71
CA VAL A 68 -18.96 -26.25 -18.25
C VAL A 68 -18.05 -25.51 -19.22
N GLY A 69 -18.27 -25.69 -20.50
CA GLY A 69 -17.49 -25.07 -21.56
C GLY A 69 -16.98 -26.06 -22.61
N HIS A 70 -16.22 -25.54 -23.55
CA HIS A 70 -15.67 -26.28 -24.68
C HIS A 70 -14.16 -26.09 -24.72
N GLU A 71 -13.46 -26.92 -25.50
CA GLU A 71 -12.02 -26.74 -25.75
C GLU A 71 -11.73 -25.33 -26.28
N ALA A 72 -10.58 -24.78 -25.88
CA ALA A 72 -10.15 -23.46 -26.37
C ALA A 72 -9.74 -23.52 -27.85
N CYS A 73 -10.12 -22.52 -28.62
CA CYS A 73 -9.63 -22.38 -29.99
C CYS A 73 -8.21 -21.85 -29.98
N ASN A 74 -7.39 -22.41 -30.85
CA ASN A 74 -5.97 -22.01 -31.03
C ASN A 74 -5.76 -20.97 -32.13
N CYS A 75 -6.80 -20.32 -32.67
CA CYS A 75 -6.61 -19.22 -33.60
C CYS A 75 -6.11 -17.97 -32.85
N GLN A 76 -5.31 -17.15 -33.54
CA GLN A 76 -4.64 -15.99 -32.94
C GLN A 76 -5.61 -15.07 -32.19
N LYS A 77 -6.76 -14.73 -32.78
CA LYS A 77 -7.74 -13.85 -32.14
C LYS A 77 -8.40 -14.44 -30.89
N ALA A 78 -8.60 -15.76 -30.85
CA ALA A 78 -9.13 -16.43 -29.66
C ALA A 78 -8.11 -16.46 -28.52
N ILE A 79 -6.84 -16.65 -28.85
CA ILE A 79 -5.72 -16.58 -27.88
C ILE A 79 -5.63 -15.17 -27.29
N GLU A 80 -5.55 -14.15 -28.14
CA GLU A 80 -5.48 -12.74 -27.71
C GLU A 80 -6.67 -12.33 -26.82
N LYS A 81 -7.90 -12.81 -27.16
CA LYS A 81 -9.07 -12.57 -26.31
C LYS A 81 -8.93 -13.24 -24.94
N ALA A 82 -8.52 -14.50 -24.90
CA ALA A 82 -8.34 -15.25 -23.66
C ALA A 82 -7.24 -14.64 -22.77
N GLU A 83 -6.13 -14.23 -23.37
CA GLU A 83 -5.04 -13.54 -22.64
C GLU A 83 -5.49 -12.20 -22.05
N ARG A 84 -6.29 -11.43 -22.80
CA ARG A 84 -6.85 -10.18 -22.31
C ARG A 84 -7.82 -10.39 -21.15
N GLU A 85 -8.75 -11.33 -21.29
CA GLU A 85 -9.73 -11.67 -20.24
C GLU A 85 -9.03 -12.18 -18.97
N GLU A 86 -7.99 -13.00 -19.12
CA GLU A 86 -7.18 -13.47 -18.02
C GLU A 86 -6.42 -12.32 -17.33
N ALA A 87 -5.82 -11.41 -18.11
CA ALA A 87 -5.14 -10.24 -17.58
C ALA A 87 -6.11 -9.30 -16.84
N GLU A 88 -7.32 -9.08 -17.37
CA GLU A 88 -8.38 -8.30 -16.72
C GLU A 88 -8.83 -8.95 -15.41
N ARG A 89 -9.03 -10.27 -15.38
CA ARG A 89 -9.38 -11.03 -14.18
C ARG A 89 -8.29 -10.91 -13.11
N GLN A 90 -7.04 -11.14 -13.49
CA GLN A 90 -5.91 -11.02 -12.55
C GLN A 90 -5.72 -9.59 -12.03
N ALA A 91 -5.99 -8.59 -12.86
CA ALA A 91 -5.94 -7.19 -12.43
C ALA A 91 -7.06 -6.87 -11.41
N GLU A 92 -8.26 -7.41 -11.65
CA GLU A 92 -9.38 -7.24 -10.72
C GLU A 92 -9.15 -7.97 -9.39
N GLU A 93 -8.62 -9.20 -9.42
CA GLU A 93 -8.28 -9.96 -8.21
C GLU A 93 -7.23 -9.22 -7.38
N ARG A 94 -6.17 -8.71 -8.04
CA ARG A 94 -5.14 -7.89 -7.37
C ARG A 94 -5.73 -6.63 -6.74
N ARG A 95 -6.64 -5.94 -7.44
CA ARG A 95 -7.32 -4.76 -6.90
C ARG A 95 -8.13 -5.11 -5.66
N LYS A 96 -8.91 -6.20 -5.68
CA LYS A 96 -9.69 -6.66 -4.53
C LYS A 96 -8.80 -7.02 -3.33
N GLN A 97 -7.68 -7.70 -3.58
CA GLN A 97 -6.70 -8.03 -2.53
C GLN A 97 -6.07 -6.78 -1.92
N GLU A 98 -5.73 -5.79 -2.74
CA GLU A 98 -5.19 -4.51 -2.27
C GLU A 98 -6.21 -3.72 -1.44
N GLU A 99 -7.48 -3.65 -1.90
CA GLU A 99 -8.57 -3.00 -1.17
C GLU A 99 -8.81 -3.68 0.20
N GLU A 100 -8.81 -5.00 0.25
CA GLU A 100 -8.96 -5.75 1.50
C GLU A 100 -7.78 -5.53 2.46
N ARG A 101 -6.55 -5.59 1.94
CA ARG A 101 -5.34 -5.27 2.71
C ARG A 101 -5.42 -3.85 3.30
N ASN A 102 -5.77 -2.87 2.47
CA ASN A 102 -5.91 -1.48 2.92
C ASN A 102 -6.99 -1.33 4.00
N ARG A 103 -8.11 -2.06 3.86
CA ARG A 103 -9.17 -2.09 4.87
C ARG A 103 -8.68 -2.65 6.20
N GLN A 104 -7.90 -3.73 6.17
CA GLN A 104 -7.32 -4.35 7.37
C GLN A 104 -6.33 -3.41 8.06
N ILE A 105 -5.42 -2.79 7.29
CA ILE A 105 -4.47 -1.81 7.82
C ILE A 105 -5.22 -0.61 8.42
N GLN A 106 -6.24 -0.08 7.73
CA GLN A 106 -7.03 1.03 8.24
C GLN A 106 -7.80 0.65 9.52
N ALA A 107 -8.33 -0.57 9.60
CA ALA A 107 -8.99 -1.06 10.81
C ALA A 107 -8.01 -1.16 11.99
N GLN A 108 -6.78 -1.64 11.75
CA GLN A 108 -5.72 -1.68 12.74
C GLN A 108 -5.32 -0.27 13.19
N VAL A 109 -5.10 0.66 12.24
CA VAL A 109 -4.81 2.07 12.54
C VAL A 109 -5.91 2.69 13.39
N ASN A 110 -7.19 2.53 13.01
CA ASN A 110 -8.32 3.07 13.75
C ASN A 110 -8.40 2.52 15.17
N ARG A 111 -8.04 1.28 15.37
CA ARG A 111 -8.03 0.62 16.66
C ARG A 111 -6.91 1.14 17.56
N ILE A 112 -5.71 1.34 17.00
CA ILE A 112 -4.50 1.73 17.74
C ILE A 112 -4.42 3.23 17.96
N VAL A 113 -4.71 4.02 16.92
CA VAL A 113 -4.53 5.49 16.90
C VAL A 113 -5.85 6.24 17.13
N GLY A 114 -6.99 5.53 17.09
CA GLY A 114 -8.34 6.11 17.14
C GLY A 114 -8.93 6.34 15.75
N ALA A 115 -10.26 6.57 15.70
CA ALA A 115 -11.11 6.45 14.51
C ALA A 115 -10.73 7.25 13.25
N SER A 116 -9.58 7.91 13.19
CA SER A 116 -9.19 8.65 11.98
C SER A 116 -7.69 8.71 11.69
N GLY A 117 -6.79 8.29 12.59
CA GLY A 117 -5.35 8.56 12.38
C GLY A 117 -4.99 10.04 12.18
N ILE A 118 -6.00 10.91 12.16
CA ILE A 118 -5.89 12.36 11.95
C ILE A 118 -6.69 13.08 13.03
N GLY A 119 -6.04 13.97 13.78
CA GLY A 119 -6.69 14.81 14.77
C GLY A 119 -7.81 15.68 14.16
N ALA A 120 -8.85 16.00 14.94
CA ALA A 120 -10.02 16.77 14.47
C ALA A 120 -9.64 18.07 13.74
N ARG A 121 -8.56 18.72 14.19
CA ARG A 121 -8.02 19.96 13.58
C ARG A 121 -7.53 19.78 12.15
N PHE A 122 -7.10 18.58 11.77
CA PHE A 122 -6.56 18.30 10.43
C PHE A 122 -7.67 17.93 9.44
N ARG A 123 -8.82 17.42 9.89
CA ARG A 123 -9.90 16.94 9.02
C ARG A 123 -10.51 17.99 8.11
N LEU A 124 -10.51 19.25 8.53
CA LEU A 124 -11.10 20.38 7.78
C LEU A 124 -10.12 21.03 6.80
N ARG A 125 -8.89 20.55 6.72
CA ARG A 125 -7.83 21.13 5.90
C ARG A 125 -7.69 20.34 4.61
N THR A 126 -8.11 20.95 3.52
CA THR A 126 -8.04 20.38 2.17
C THR A 126 -7.23 21.31 1.26
N PHE A 127 -6.94 20.89 0.03
CA PHE A 127 -6.31 21.76 -0.96
C PHE A 127 -7.23 22.90 -1.38
N GLU A 128 -8.54 22.67 -1.37
CA GLU A 128 -9.57 23.67 -1.71
C GLU A 128 -9.67 24.78 -0.65
N THR A 129 -9.41 24.44 0.61
CA THR A 129 -9.40 25.41 1.72
C THR A 129 -8.04 26.05 1.97
N PHE A 130 -7.03 25.70 1.16
CA PHE A 130 -5.71 26.29 1.24
C PHE A 130 -5.65 27.60 0.45
N GLU A 131 -5.36 28.69 1.13
CA GLU A 131 -5.26 30.01 0.49
C GLU A 131 -3.94 30.15 -0.25
N LEU A 132 -4.01 30.26 -1.58
CA LEU A 132 -2.85 30.35 -2.46
C LEU A 132 -2.32 31.78 -2.54
N THR A 133 -0.99 31.91 -2.41
CA THR A 133 -0.23 33.14 -2.66
C THR A 133 0.91 32.85 -3.63
N GLU A 134 1.54 33.88 -4.16
CA GLU A 134 2.70 33.72 -5.04
C GLU A 134 3.85 32.96 -4.39
N GLU A 135 4.04 33.12 -3.06
CA GLU A 135 5.12 32.48 -2.31
C GLU A 135 4.83 31.02 -2.02
N ASN A 136 3.57 30.62 -1.84
CA ASN A 136 3.22 29.26 -1.41
C ASN A 136 2.70 28.35 -2.54
N LYS A 137 2.33 28.92 -3.70
CA LYS A 137 1.72 28.19 -4.83
C LYS A 137 2.56 27.00 -5.31
N LYS A 138 3.90 27.14 -5.33
CA LYS A 138 4.80 26.07 -5.74
C LYS A 138 4.76 24.91 -4.76
N ALA A 139 4.80 25.18 -3.44
CA ALA A 139 4.71 24.17 -2.41
C ALA A 139 3.36 23.45 -2.44
N ALA A 140 2.25 24.21 -2.59
CA ALA A 140 0.90 23.66 -2.72
C ALA A 140 0.77 22.75 -3.95
N PHE A 141 1.25 23.19 -5.12
CA PHE A 141 1.25 22.39 -6.34
C PHE A 141 2.03 21.07 -6.18
N LEU A 142 3.23 21.13 -5.60
CA LEU A 142 4.05 19.92 -5.38
C LEU A 142 3.37 18.93 -4.41
N CYS A 143 2.75 19.43 -3.34
CA CYS A 143 1.99 18.61 -2.40
C CYS A 143 0.75 17.99 -3.06
N GLN A 144 0.03 18.75 -3.88
CA GLN A 144 -1.13 18.23 -4.61
C GLN A 144 -0.71 17.17 -5.63
N LYS A 145 0.34 17.44 -6.42
CA LYS A 145 0.90 16.47 -7.37
C LYS A 145 1.34 15.17 -6.65
N TYR A 146 1.98 15.30 -5.49
CA TYR A 146 2.38 14.15 -4.68
C TYR A 146 1.15 13.28 -4.31
N ALA A 147 0.07 13.91 -3.85
CA ALA A 147 -1.16 13.18 -3.49
C ALA A 147 -1.82 12.55 -4.74
N ASP A 148 -1.79 13.21 -5.91
CA ASP A 148 -2.37 12.70 -7.15
C ASP A 148 -1.62 11.47 -7.69
N THR A 149 -0.30 11.44 -7.53
CA THR A 149 0.57 10.35 -7.99
C THR A 149 0.98 9.40 -6.86
N PHE A 150 0.29 9.41 -5.72
CA PHE A 150 0.72 8.68 -4.53
C PHE A 150 0.88 7.16 -4.75
N LYS A 151 0.01 6.55 -5.55
CA LYS A 151 0.09 5.10 -5.84
C LYS A 151 1.42 4.71 -6.48
N GLU A 152 2.04 5.62 -7.24
CA GLU A 152 3.36 5.42 -7.85
C GLU A 152 4.52 5.48 -6.83
N LYS A 153 4.23 5.99 -5.61
CA LYS A 153 5.19 6.10 -4.51
C LYS A 153 5.25 4.84 -3.65
N LEU A 154 4.28 3.96 -3.78
CA LEU A 154 4.26 2.71 -3.03
C LEU A 154 5.23 1.69 -3.65
N PRO A 155 5.90 0.87 -2.81
CA PRO A 155 6.76 -0.19 -3.32
C PRO A 155 5.93 -1.22 -4.10
N THR A 156 6.27 -1.43 -5.35
CA THR A 156 5.60 -2.40 -6.24
C THR A 156 6.63 -3.42 -6.76
N ASN A 157 6.39 -4.70 -6.50
CA ASN A 157 7.18 -5.82 -7.04
C ASN A 157 8.70 -5.67 -6.85
N GLY A 158 9.13 -5.19 -5.68
CA GLY A 158 10.56 -5.02 -5.35
C GLY A 158 11.25 -3.85 -6.08
N LYS A 159 10.51 -3.03 -6.82
CA LYS A 159 11.07 -1.81 -7.41
C LYS A 159 11.16 -0.72 -6.36
N ASN A 160 12.34 -0.13 -6.21
CA ASN A 160 12.52 1.05 -5.40
C ASN A 160 11.88 2.26 -6.13
N PRO A 161 10.87 2.92 -5.56
CA PRO A 161 10.23 4.10 -6.17
C PRO A 161 11.13 5.36 -6.14
N GLY A 162 12.35 5.27 -5.61
CA GLY A 162 13.24 6.41 -5.40
C GLY A 162 12.77 7.28 -4.23
N ARG A 163 12.87 8.59 -4.37
CA ARG A 163 12.37 9.54 -3.35
C ARG A 163 10.84 9.52 -3.32
N ASN A 164 10.29 8.74 -2.43
CA ASN A 164 8.84 8.53 -2.31
C ASN A 164 8.19 9.29 -1.14
N GLY A 165 8.98 9.93 -0.27
CA GLY A 165 8.55 10.79 0.82
C GLY A 165 8.68 12.27 0.52
N LEU A 166 8.25 13.13 1.48
CA LEU A 166 8.42 14.57 1.45
C LEU A 166 9.01 15.07 2.77
N PHE A 167 10.00 15.97 2.66
CA PHE A 167 10.54 16.74 3.77
C PHE A 167 10.15 18.20 3.57
N ILE A 168 9.16 18.69 4.34
CA ILE A 168 8.59 20.03 4.18
C ILE A 168 9.12 20.93 5.29
N THR A 169 9.92 21.91 4.93
CA THR A 169 10.54 22.84 5.87
C THR A 169 10.18 24.29 5.57
N GLY A 170 10.31 25.17 6.56
CA GLY A 170 10.09 26.61 6.41
C GLY A 170 9.56 27.26 7.70
N PRO A 171 9.42 28.59 7.72
CA PRO A 171 8.99 29.36 8.88
C PRO A 171 7.64 28.91 9.45
N LYS A 172 7.39 29.26 10.72
CA LYS A 172 6.10 29.00 11.37
C LYS A 172 5.00 29.81 10.66
N GLY A 173 3.83 29.18 10.52
CA GLY A 173 2.66 29.86 9.92
C GLY A 173 2.58 29.82 8.39
N THR A 174 3.53 29.22 7.68
CA THR A 174 3.56 29.16 6.20
C THR A 174 2.67 28.07 5.59
N GLY A 175 1.81 27.42 6.38
CA GLY A 175 0.83 26.43 5.87
C GLY A 175 1.30 24.98 5.79
N LYS A 176 2.51 24.61 6.28
CA LYS A 176 3.03 23.21 6.22
C LYS A 176 2.03 22.18 6.75
N THR A 177 1.55 22.37 7.98
CA THR A 177 0.54 21.51 8.61
C THR A 177 -0.76 21.42 7.80
N HIS A 178 -1.17 22.51 7.11
CA HIS A 178 -2.34 22.50 6.23
C HIS A 178 -2.09 21.62 5.01
N LEU A 179 -0.95 21.78 4.35
CA LEU A 179 -0.60 21.01 3.15
C LEU A 179 -0.52 19.50 3.43
N VAL A 180 0.10 19.09 4.54
CA VAL A 180 0.19 17.66 4.87
C VAL A 180 -1.17 17.08 5.28
N ALA A 181 -2.01 17.87 5.96
CA ALA A 181 -3.37 17.48 6.25
C ALA A 181 -4.23 17.34 4.97
N ALA A 182 -4.04 18.24 3.99
CA ALA A 182 -4.71 18.16 2.69
C ALA A 182 -4.31 16.87 1.93
N ILE A 183 -3.01 16.51 1.94
CA ILE A 183 -2.54 15.24 1.38
C ILE A 183 -3.25 14.08 2.08
N ALA A 184 -3.22 14.06 3.43
CA ALA A 184 -3.82 12.99 4.21
C ALA A 184 -5.32 12.82 3.91
N ASN A 185 -6.09 13.91 3.92
CA ASN A 185 -7.53 13.88 3.64
C ASN A 185 -7.82 13.37 2.22
N LYS A 186 -7.05 13.83 1.21
CA LYS A 186 -7.21 13.38 -0.17
C LYS A 186 -6.98 11.89 -0.31
N LEU A 187 -5.93 11.34 0.31
CA LEU A 187 -5.61 9.92 0.26
C LEU A 187 -6.62 9.06 1.03
N MET A 188 -7.08 9.52 2.20
CA MET A 188 -8.11 8.82 2.97
C MET A 188 -9.45 8.74 2.21
N ASN A 189 -9.82 9.79 1.47
CA ASN A 189 -10.99 9.76 0.59
C ASN A 189 -10.84 8.71 -0.53
N GLN A 190 -9.60 8.36 -0.90
CA GLN A 190 -9.28 7.27 -1.83
C GLN A 190 -9.14 5.90 -1.12
N ARG A 191 -9.50 5.80 0.17
CA ARG A 191 -9.36 4.59 1.00
C ARG A 191 -7.91 4.11 1.15
N ILE A 192 -6.94 5.02 1.06
CA ILE A 192 -5.54 4.73 1.33
C ILE A 192 -5.30 4.97 2.82
N PRO A 193 -4.76 3.99 3.56
CA PRO A 193 -4.45 4.14 4.98
C PRO A 193 -3.38 5.21 5.22
N VAL A 194 -3.71 6.20 6.07
CA VAL A 194 -2.81 7.29 6.45
C VAL A 194 -2.83 7.47 7.96
N ILE A 195 -1.66 7.68 8.54
CA ILE A 195 -1.50 8.22 9.89
C ILE A 195 -0.90 9.61 9.77
N CYS A 196 -1.55 10.62 10.38
CA CYS A 196 -1.07 11.99 10.39
C CYS A 196 -1.18 12.56 11.81
N MET A 197 -0.04 12.76 12.47
CA MET A 197 0.04 13.24 13.85
C MET A 197 1.32 14.04 14.07
N THR A 198 1.36 14.76 15.20
CA THR A 198 2.61 15.40 15.61
C THR A 198 3.59 14.36 16.16
N MET A 199 4.90 14.68 16.15
CA MET A 199 5.88 13.80 16.76
C MET A 199 5.63 13.61 18.26
N ILE A 200 5.17 14.64 18.96
CA ILE A 200 4.82 14.57 20.38
C ILE A 200 3.70 13.54 20.60
N ASP A 201 2.60 13.64 19.86
CA ASP A 201 1.46 12.70 19.99
C ASP A 201 1.87 11.27 19.69
N LEU A 202 2.76 11.08 18.68
CA LEU A 202 3.29 9.78 18.30
C LEU A 202 4.10 9.15 19.45
N LEU A 203 5.00 9.90 20.06
CA LEU A 203 5.80 9.43 21.18
C LEU A 203 4.97 9.19 22.44
N GLU A 204 3.99 10.06 22.72
CA GLU A 204 3.05 9.88 23.85
C GLU A 204 2.22 8.62 23.68
N ARG A 205 1.78 8.33 22.44
CA ARG A 205 1.05 7.10 22.14
C ARG A 205 1.88 5.86 22.43
N ILE A 206 3.15 5.84 22.03
CA ILE A 206 4.06 4.74 22.37
C ILE A 206 4.25 4.65 23.89
N LYS A 207 4.45 5.77 24.60
CA LYS A 207 4.60 5.79 26.06
C LYS A 207 3.37 5.25 26.79
N SER A 208 2.16 5.57 26.33
CA SER A 208 0.92 5.14 26.98
C SER A 208 0.77 3.61 26.99
N THR A 209 1.36 2.91 26.02
CA THR A 209 1.33 1.44 25.99
C THR A 209 2.13 0.79 27.12
N TYR A 210 3.12 1.48 27.69
CA TYR A 210 3.89 0.96 28.82
C TYR A 210 3.17 1.12 30.16
N THR A 211 2.27 2.12 30.28
CA THR A 211 1.60 2.47 31.54
C THR A 211 0.20 1.90 31.67
N ASP A 212 -0.56 1.81 30.58
CA ASP A 212 -1.99 1.48 30.60
C ASP A 212 -2.32 0.02 30.28
N ALA A 213 -1.34 -0.79 29.88
CA ALA A 213 -1.55 -2.16 29.39
C ALA A 213 -2.20 -3.12 30.40
N ARG A 214 -2.33 -2.77 31.68
CA ARG A 214 -2.86 -3.67 32.72
C ARG A 214 -4.16 -3.24 33.38
N GLN A 215 -4.66 -2.03 33.23
CA GLN A 215 -5.71 -1.54 34.12
C GLN A 215 -7.01 -0.96 33.53
N ARG A 216 -7.12 -0.60 32.26
CA ARG A 216 -8.30 0.21 31.87
C ARG A 216 -9.26 -0.34 30.83
N PHE A 217 -8.92 -1.17 29.86
CA PHE A 217 -9.92 -1.51 28.81
C PHE A 217 -9.70 -2.84 28.10
N GLY A 218 -9.38 -3.95 28.68
CA GLY A 218 -9.50 -5.26 28.01
C GLY A 218 -8.91 -5.40 26.57
N SER A 219 -8.19 -4.42 26.10
CA SER A 219 -7.66 -4.27 24.74
C SER A 219 -6.13 -4.17 24.84
N TYR A 220 -5.49 -5.32 24.69
CA TYR A 220 -4.04 -5.47 24.69
C TYR A 220 -3.45 -4.92 23.38
N TYR A 221 -3.00 -3.65 23.37
CA TYR A 221 -2.00 -3.19 22.41
C TYR A 221 -0.71 -2.97 23.16
N ASP A 222 0.33 -3.67 22.77
CA ASP A 222 1.66 -3.40 23.28
C ASP A 222 2.39 -2.35 22.41
N ALA A 223 3.59 -1.97 22.84
CA ALA A 223 4.38 -1.01 22.11
C ALA A 223 4.80 -1.51 20.71
N ALA A 224 4.87 -2.83 20.51
CA ALA A 224 5.17 -3.44 19.22
C ALA A 224 4.00 -3.23 18.25
N ASP A 225 2.77 -3.47 18.67
CA ASP A 225 1.58 -3.24 17.85
C ASP A 225 1.49 -1.80 17.33
N VAL A 226 1.82 -0.82 18.19
CA VAL A 226 1.83 0.60 17.83
C VAL A 226 2.93 0.91 16.83
N LEU A 227 4.14 0.39 17.05
CA LEU A 227 5.26 0.55 16.11
C LEU A 227 4.97 -0.11 14.77
N ASP A 228 4.39 -1.30 14.78
CA ASP A 228 3.98 -2.02 13.57
C ASP A 228 2.94 -1.22 12.77
N ALA A 229 1.96 -0.60 13.44
CA ALA A 229 1.01 0.28 12.76
C ALA A 229 1.70 1.47 12.08
N TYR A 230 2.68 2.10 12.74
CA TYR A 230 3.43 3.22 12.16
C TYR A 230 4.35 2.79 11.00
N THR A 231 4.85 1.56 11.03
CA THR A 231 5.71 1.04 9.95
C THR A 231 4.92 0.49 8.77
N ALA A 232 3.74 -0.11 9.01
CA ALA A 232 2.93 -0.76 7.99
C ALA A 232 1.98 0.15 7.23
N VAL A 233 1.59 1.32 7.80
CA VAL A 233 0.65 2.24 7.15
C VAL A 233 1.17 2.76 5.82
N SER A 234 0.30 2.87 4.80
CA SER A 234 0.70 3.28 3.45
C SER A 234 1.39 4.64 3.42
N LEU A 235 0.92 5.61 4.23
CA LEU A 235 1.59 6.89 4.42
C LEU A 235 1.63 7.26 5.91
N LEU A 236 2.82 7.54 6.42
CA LEU A 236 3.03 8.15 7.72
C LEU A 236 3.41 9.63 7.55
N ILE A 237 2.65 10.51 8.18
CA ILE A 237 2.93 11.95 8.24
C ILE A 237 3.26 12.32 9.68
N ILE A 238 4.46 12.82 9.89
CA ILE A 238 4.95 13.32 11.18
C ILE A 238 5.04 14.84 11.09
N ASP A 239 4.10 15.52 11.73
CA ASP A 239 4.05 16.98 11.73
C ASP A 239 4.90 17.55 12.87
N ASP A 240 5.56 18.66 12.61
CA ASP A 240 6.32 19.44 13.59
C ASP A 240 7.51 18.70 14.28
N LEU A 241 8.28 17.92 13.51
CA LEU A 241 9.51 17.27 14.02
C LEU A 241 10.50 18.30 14.58
N GLY A 242 11.09 17.99 15.74
CA GLY A 242 12.06 18.84 16.45
C GLY A 242 11.42 19.75 17.51
N LYS A 243 10.14 19.53 17.85
CA LYS A 243 9.47 20.19 18.98
C LYS A 243 9.42 19.34 20.24
N GLU A 244 9.64 18.05 20.10
CA GLU A 244 9.70 17.09 21.21
C GLU A 244 10.93 17.32 22.10
N GLN A 245 10.87 16.77 23.30
CA GLN A 245 12.03 16.72 24.18
C GLN A 245 13.01 15.65 23.69
N ALA A 246 14.22 16.06 23.37
CA ALA A 246 15.27 15.15 22.93
C ALA A 246 15.82 14.35 24.11
N THR A 247 15.32 13.12 24.27
CA THR A 247 15.84 12.08 25.18
C THR A 247 16.36 10.91 24.37
N GLU A 248 17.28 10.11 24.95
CA GLU A 248 17.77 8.89 24.27
C GLU A 248 16.64 7.97 23.82
N TRP A 249 15.62 7.81 24.69
CA TRP A 249 14.44 7.02 24.36
C TRP A 249 13.68 7.58 23.17
N ALA A 250 13.43 8.90 23.12
CA ALA A 250 12.69 9.53 22.04
C ALA A 250 13.40 9.39 20.70
N ILE A 251 14.69 9.72 20.65
CA ILE A 251 15.45 9.63 19.40
C ILE A 251 15.62 8.18 18.92
N ALA A 252 15.77 7.22 19.82
CA ALA A 252 15.82 5.81 19.47
C ALA A 252 14.49 5.34 18.83
N LYS A 253 13.32 5.81 19.32
CA LYS A 253 12.01 5.50 18.72
C LYS A 253 11.80 6.19 17.38
N ILE A 254 12.19 7.46 17.25
CA ILE A 254 12.16 8.21 15.99
C ILE A 254 13.01 7.49 14.94
N TYR A 255 14.23 7.14 15.27
CA TYR A 255 15.13 6.40 14.39
C TYR A 255 14.53 5.05 13.98
N ALA A 256 14.04 4.27 14.93
CA ALA A 256 13.48 2.94 14.66
C ALA A 256 12.32 3.01 13.64
N ILE A 257 11.40 3.99 13.79
CA ILE A 257 10.28 4.17 12.87
C ILE A 257 10.77 4.60 11.48
N ILE A 258 11.65 5.60 11.42
CA ILE A 258 12.19 6.10 10.15
C ILE A 258 12.97 5.00 9.43
N ASN A 259 13.83 4.28 10.15
CA ASN A 259 14.64 3.19 9.60
C ASN A 259 13.78 2.04 9.06
N ALA A 260 12.81 1.58 9.82
CA ALA A 260 11.91 0.50 9.37
C ALA A 260 11.14 0.89 8.10
N ARG A 261 10.68 2.15 7.99
CA ARG A 261 10.00 2.65 6.81
C ARG A 261 10.95 2.85 5.62
N TYR A 262 12.18 3.30 5.88
CA TYR A 262 13.24 3.40 4.88
C TYR A 262 13.55 2.03 4.26
N GLU A 263 13.79 1.00 5.09
CA GLU A 263 14.06 -0.37 4.64
C GLU A 263 12.89 -0.99 3.89
N ALA A 264 11.65 -0.70 4.32
CA ALA A 264 10.43 -1.16 3.66
C ALA A 264 10.03 -0.32 2.45
N LEU A 265 10.80 0.71 2.07
CA LEU A 265 10.50 1.67 1.00
C LEU A 265 9.13 2.36 1.19
N MET A 266 8.67 2.55 2.42
CA MET A 266 7.34 3.09 2.71
C MET A 266 7.35 4.63 2.75
N PRO A 267 6.43 5.30 2.01
CA PRO A 267 6.37 6.75 1.94
C PRO A 267 6.20 7.43 3.31
N THR A 268 7.04 8.41 3.60
CA THR A 268 7.00 9.17 4.85
C THR A 268 7.04 10.66 4.56
N ILE A 269 6.18 11.44 5.20
CA ILE A 269 6.20 12.91 5.13
C ILE A 269 6.57 13.46 6.49
N ILE A 270 7.55 14.38 6.48
CA ILE A 270 7.97 15.10 7.68
C ILE A 270 7.72 16.59 7.45
N THR A 271 7.20 17.29 8.48
CA THR A 271 7.27 18.74 8.52
C THR A 271 8.15 19.23 9.66
N THR A 272 8.84 20.30 9.44
CA THR A 272 9.67 20.94 10.47
C THR A 272 9.79 22.46 10.24
N ASN A 273 10.12 23.19 11.30
CA ASN A 273 10.44 24.61 11.20
C ASN A 273 11.96 24.88 11.18
N TYR A 274 12.75 23.83 11.16
CA TYR A 274 14.20 23.90 11.36
C TYR A 274 14.95 23.49 10.09
N SER A 275 16.17 23.99 9.93
CA SER A 275 17.13 23.44 8.99
C SER A 275 17.55 22.02 9.41
N GLU A 276 18.09 21.23 8.49
CA GLU A 276 18.59 19.88 8.83
C GLU A 276 19.63 19.94 9.97
N ALA A 277 20.58 20.88 9.91
CA ALA A 277 21.60 21.04 10.94
C ALA A 277 21.00 21.41 12.31
N ASP A 278 20.01 22.31 12.34
CA ASP A 278 19.34 22.68 13.58
C ASP A 278 18.46 21.53 14.10
N LEU A 279 17.87 20.74 13.19
CA LEU A 279 17.07 19.60 13.55
C LEU A 279 17.92 18.52 14.22
N ILE A 280 19.10 18.18 13.68
CA ILE A 280 20.07 17.27 14.30
C ILE A 280 20.40 17.73 15.71
N LYS A 281 20.77 19.01 15.91
CA LYS A 281 21.05 19.57 17.21
C LYS A 281 19.88 19.44 18.19
N ARG A 282 18.65 19.65 17.70
CA ARG A 282 17.44 19.55 18.53
C ARG A 282 17.07 18.12 18.91
N LEU A 283 17.35 17.18 18.03
CA LEU A 283 17.10 15.76 18.24
C LEU A 283 18.24 15.08 19.03
N THR A 284 19.39 15.74 19.19
CA THR A 284 20.49 15.24 20.00
C THR A 284 20.09 15.25 21.47
N PRO A 285 20.15 14.09 22.18
CA PRO A 285 19.84 14.02 23.60
C PRO A 285 20.77 14.91 24.41
N LYS A 286 20.21 15.70 25.34
CA LYS A 286 21.01 16.60 26.19
C LYS A 286 21.88 15.84 27.20
N GLU A 287 21.44 14.65 27.57
CA GLU A 287 22.10 13.78 28.54
C GLU A 287 23.46 13.29 28.05
N THR A 288 23.53 12.90 26.77
CA THR A 288 24.75 12.35 26.17
C THR A 288 25.47 13.34 25.27
N GLY A 289 24.74 14.27 24.66
CA GLY A 289 25.28 15.16 23.63
C GLY A 289 25.69 14.44 22.32
N ASP A 290 25.36 13.15 22.18
CA ASP A 290 25.71 12.34 21.00
C ASP A 290 24.70 12.53 19.88
N PRO A 291 25.09 13.11 18.73
CA PRO A 291 24.21 13.33 17.58
C PRO A 291 24.05 12.11 16.67
N THR A 292 24.78 11.03 16.90
CA THR A 292 24.92 9.91 15.95
C THR A 292 23.56 9.33 15.49
N THR A 293 22.65 9.08 16.43
CA THR A 293 21.33 8.53 16.12
C THR A 293 20.43 9.54 15.42
N ALA A 294 20.53 10.82 15.80
CA ALA A 294 19.79 11.92 15.16
C ALA A 294 20.25 12.13 13.72
N ASP A 295 21.56 12.16 13.50
CA ASP A 295 22.16 12.30 12.17
C ASP A 295 21.78 11.14 11.27
N ALA A 296 21.86 9.91 11.76
CA ALA A 296 21.44 8.71 11.03
C ALA A 296 19.96 8.75 10.64
N ALA A 297 19.07 9.28 11.50
CA ALA A 297 17.65 9.44 11.16
C ALA A 297 17.43 10.46 10.05
N ILE A 298 18.13 11.61 10.12
CA ILE A 298 18.03 12.67 9.11
C ILE A 298 18.63 12.23 7.77
N ASP A 299 19.72 11.46 7.80
CA ASP A 299 20.34 10.94 6.56
C ASP A 299 19.37 10.05 5.78
N ARG A 300 18.63 9.16 6.45
CA ARG A 300 17.58 8.35 5.80
C ARG A 300 16.46 9.21 5.23
N LEU A 301 16.04 10.24 5.95
CA LEU A 301 15.01 11.17 5.45
C LEU A 301 15.51 11.94 4.22
N ARG A 302 16.79 12.31 4.18
CA ARG A 302 17.42 13.00 3.03
C ARG A 302 17.42 12.10 1.78
N GLU A 303 17.65 10.80 1.95
CA GLU A 303 17.64 9.86 0.84
C GLU A 303 16.22 9.60 0.33
N MET A 304 15.27 9.31 1.23
CA MET A 304 13.92 8.89 0.85
C MET A 304 12.95 10.01 0.53
N CYS A 305 13.24 11.27 0.90
CA CYS A 305 12.30 12.40 0.77
C CYS A 305 12.76 13.43 -0.26
N GLY A 306 11.78 13.92 -1.04
CA GLY A 306 11.94 15.17 -1.78
C GLY A 306 11.74 16.38 -0.86
N VAL A 307 12.60 17.40 -0.99
CA VAL A 307 12.52 18.58 -0.13
C VAL A 307 11.57 19.62 -0.73
N ILE A 308 10.65 20.14 0.10
CA ILE A 308 9.78 21.28 -0.21
C ILE A 308 10.04 22.37 0.83
N VAL A 309 10.43 23.54 0.38
CA VAL A 309 10.59 24.72 1.22
C VAL A 309 9.34 25.59 1.11
N THR A 310 8.67 25.84 2.23
CA THR A 310 7.57 26.80 2.32
C THR A 310 8.10 28.17 2.71
N THR A 311 7.65 29.19 2.01
CA THR A 311 8.03 30.59 2.24
C THR A 311 6.76 31.44 2.46
N GLY A 312 6.93 32.71 2.79
CA GLY A 312 5.86 33.68 2.99
C GLY A 312 5.60 34.03 4.45
N GLU A 313 4.68 34.96 4.63
CA GLU A 313 4.28 35.46 5.94
C GLU A 313 3.43 34.47 6.73
N SER A 314 3.43 34.64 8.05
CA SER A 314 2.65 33.80 8.93
C SER A 314 1.15 34.10 8.84
N TRP A 315 0.35 33.11 8.47
CA TRP A 315 -1.12 33.17 8.50
C TRP A 315 -1.73 33.26 9.93
N ARG A 316 -0.90 33.14 10.96
CA ARG A 316 -1.37 33.24 12.36
C ARG A 316 -1.37 34.68 12.87
N THR A 317 -0.80 35.60 12.11
CA THR A 317 -0.65 37.01 12.44
C THR A 317 -1.49 37.93 11.53
N LYS A 318 -2.22 37.33 10.61
CA LYS A 318 -3.23 38.00 9.78
C LYS A 318 -4.58 38.01 10.43
#